data_921368dbaf257eea820627de919ab7a0
#
_entry.id   921368dbaf257eea820627de919ab7a0
#
_cell.length_a   1.000
_cell.length_b   1.000
_cell.length_c   1.000
_cell.angle_alpha   90.00
_cell.angle_beta   90.00
_cell.angle_gamma   90.00
#
_symmetry.space_group_name_H-M   'P 1'
#
loop_
_entity.id
_entity.type
_entity.pdbx_description
1 polymer ?
#
loop_
_entity_poly.entity_id
_entity_poly.type
_entity_poly.pdbx_seq_one_letter_code
_entity_poly.pdbx_strand_id
1 'polypeptide(L)'
;MDFTEDNIRLLFGNEAAEDETVEDLKKFYIKGSAYEKLKSDIKLYVLVGHKGTGKSALLSVMKSEDESAGNIALIIRPEDIEGLSYEKTNYIDLVNTWKRGLSEIIVKKLIDSIKDLRNKKPQDSWIDKLYKAIIDIVNTGVDITTKNLKILPEDQLKILQNSSFNDRKITVYIDDLDKGWENNAGGIDNIAAMFDAIRSFVRDYPNIKLRVALRADVYSSVRTTKESTDKIDSSVIWLSWTNHEVFCMLIRRIQSFFKLPIYEDDKMFGMPQRDLMPILSNVFVEVFEGTGKWANKPMYNVLMSLVRKRPRDLIKICILAARKAKDNNHSRINTEDLRAVFSEYSQGRLQDTINEYKTQLPNIERILLEMKPNKKELDNVNPCCYSKDELLLKIKYILEHVGRCRFTGSNADVTSMSLAAFLYKINFLTARKTTSLEFVTRFYFEESKYLCSENYVDFGFEFEIHPAYRWALQPAKIDEIYRKLTLSN
;
A
#
# COMPACT_ATOMS: atom_id res chain seq x y z
N MET A 1 -1.37 -30.83 -2.59
CA MET A 1 -1.19 -30.38 -3.99
C MET A 1 0.27 -30.54 -4.41
N ASP A 2 0.57 -30.48 -5.71
CA ASP A 2 1.96 -30.38 -6.15
C ASP A 2 2.37 -28.89 -6.20
N PHE A 3 3.44 -28.52 -5.48
CA PHE A 3 3.96 -27.14 -5.38
C PHE A 3 4.98 -26.83 -6.49
N THR A 4 4.60 -27.06 -7.78
CA THR A 4 5.41 -26.53 -8.90
C THR A 4 5.43 -25.00 -8.89
N GLU A 5 6.43 -24.37 -9.53
CA GLU A 5 6.50 -22.90 -9.61
C GLU A 5 5.24 -22.33 -10.30
N ASP A 6 4.71 -23.03 -11.30
CA ASP A 6 3.46 -22.62 -11.97
C ASP A 6 2.26 -22.67 -11.03
N ASN A 7 2.12 -23.74 -10.25
CA ASN A 7 1.03 -23.86 -9.27
C ASN A 7 1.18 -22.85 -8.13
N ILE A 8 2.39 -22.60 -7.65
CA ILE A 8 2.66 -21.56 -6.66
C ILE A 8 2.25 -20.19 -7.18
N ARG A 9 2.62 -19.87 -8.43
CA ARG A 9 2.25 -18.61 -9.08
C ARG A 9 0.73 -18.51 -9.32
N LEU A 10 0.09 -19.55 -9.79
CA LEU A 10 -1.37 -19.56 -10.00
C LEU A 10 -2.15 -19.42 -8.69
N LEU A 11 -1.65 -20.00 -7.59
CA LEU A 11 -2.30 -19.99 -6.29
C LEU A 11 -2.08 -18.65 -5.55
N PHE A 12 -0.82 -18.22 -5.42
CA PHE A 12 -0.47 -17.06 -4.61
C PHE A 12 -0.28 -15.78 -5.42
N GLY A 13 -0.11 -15.89 -6.76
CA GLY A 13 0.18 -14.78 -7.64
C GLY A 13 1.60 -14.24 -7.50
N ASN A 14 1.80 -13.03 -7.99
CA ASN A 14 3.07 -12.31 -7.88
C ASN A 14 3.09 -11.43 -6.62
N GLU A 15 4.30 -11.14 -6.10
CA GLU A 15 4.47 -10.26 -4.95
C GLU A 15 4.07 -8.81 -5.27
N ALA A 16 4.25 -8.37 -6.51
CA ALA A 16 3.84 -7.07 -7.00
C ALA A 16 2.57 -7.19 -7.84
N ALA A 17 1.55 -6.43 -7.50
CA ALA A 17 0.29 -6.42 -8.24
C ALA A 17 0.45 -5.91 -9.68
N GLU A 18 1.52 -5.17 -9.95
CA GLU A 18 1.87 -4.65 -11.28
C GLU A 18 2.27 -5.76 -12.25
N ASP A 19 2.73 -6.90 -11.72
CA ASP A 19 3.13 -8.09 -12.49
C ASP A 19 1.96 -9.07 -12.68
N GLU A 20 0.78 -8.77 -12.14
CA GLU A 20 -0.43 -9.56 -12.32
C GLU A 20 -1.25 -9.06 -13.52
N THR A 21 -1.97 -9.98 -14.18
CA THR A 21 -2.95 -9.56 -15.16
C THR A 21 -4.17 -8.92 -14.45
N VAL A 22 -4.84 -7.99 -15.12
CA VAL A 22 -6.03 -7.34 -14.55
C VAL A 22 -7.15 -8.36 -14.33
N GLU A 23 -7.25 -9.38 -15.18
CA GLU A 23 -8.19 -10.49 -15.08
C GLU A 23 -7.94 -11.32 -13.82
N ASP A 24 -6.69 -11.60 -13.50
CA ASP A 24 -6.33 -12.34 -12.29
C ASP A 24 -6.53 -11.48 -11.03
N LEU A 25 -6.16 -10.20 -11.08
CA LEU A 25 -6.46 -9.26 -9.99
C LEU A 25 -7.96 -9.23 -9.68
N LYS A 26 -8.84 -9.18 -10.68
CA LYS A 26 -10.29 -9.20 -10.48
C LYS A 26 -10.80 -10.47 -9.79
N LYS A 27 -10.18 -11.62 -10.06
CA LYS A 27 -10.56 -12.89 -9.40
C LYS A 27 -10.20 -12.92 -7.91
N PHE A 28 -9.07 -12.27 -7.55
CA PHE A 28 -8.49 -12.37 -6.21
C PHE A 28 -8.76 -11.16 -5.34
N TYR A 29 -9.08 -10.02 -5.94
CA TYR A 29 -9.30 -8.79 -5.21
C TYR A 29 -10.59 -8.88 -4.38
N ILE A 30 -10.50 -8.52 -3.12
CA ILE A 30 -11.63 -8.42 -2.20
C ILE A 30 -12.01 -6.97 -2.03
N LYS A 31 -13.29 -6.66 -2.23
CA LYS A 31 -13.85 -5.32 -2.21
C LYS A 31 -14.18 -4.92 -0.77
N GLY A 32 -13.23 -4.28 -0.10
CA GLY A 32 -13.41 -3.73 1.24
C GLY A 32 -13.94 -2.30 1.24
N SER A 33 -14.00 -1.69 2.42
CA SER A 33 -14.56 -0.34 2.63
C SER A 33 -13.90 0.76 1.79
N ALA A 34 -12.59 0.67 1.51
CA ALA A 34 -11.89 1.61 0.66
C ALA A 34 -12.39 1.57 -0.79
N TYR A 35 -12.66 0.36 -1.32
CA TYR A 35 -13.24 0.19 -2.65
C TYR A 35 -14.61 0.88 -2.75
N GLU A 36 -15.52 0.63 -1.79
CA GLU A 36 -16.87 1.21 -1.80
C GLU A 36 -16.84 2.74 -1.74
N LYS A 37 -15.97 3.30 -0.91
CA LYS A 37 -15.77 4.76 -0.85
C LYS A 37 -15.28 5.32 -2.18
N LEU A 38 -14.25 4.72 -2.78
CA LEU A 38 -13.68 5.17 -4.05
C LEU A 38 -14.67 5.09 -5.22
N LYS A 39 -15.61 4.12 -5.17
CA LYS A 39 -16.66 3.95 -6.18
C LYS A 39 -17.72 5.05 -6.15
N SER A 40 -17.86 5.77 -5.05
CA SER A 40 -18.85 6.82 -4.89
C SER A 40 -18.68 7.97 -5.92
N ASP A 41 -19.71 8.82 -6.03
CA ASP A 41 -19.71 9.94 -6.99
C ASP A 41 -18.91 11.17 -6.53
N ILE A 42 -18.19 11.08 -5.40
CA ILE A 42 -17.30 12.15 -4.94
C ILE A 42 -16.17 12.34 -5.96
N LYS A 43 -15.90 13.62 -6.29
CA LYS A 43 -15.02 13.99 -7.41
C LYS A 43 -13.53 13.70 -7.16
N LEU A 44 -13.09 13.83 -5.92
CA LEU A 44 -11.69 13.60 -5.54
C LEU A 44 -11.60 12.66 -4.36
N TYR A 45 -10.79 11.63 -4.52
CA TYR A 45 -10.26 10.86 -3.41
C TYR A 45 -8.75 10.65 -3.54
N VAL A 46 -8.09 10.74 -2.40
CA VAL A 46 -6.66 10.41 -2.24
C VAL A 46 -6.56 9.13 -1.41
N LEU A 47 -6.14 8.06 -2.05
CA LEU A 47 -5.93 6.75 -1.44
C LEU A 47 -4.54 6.69 -0.84
N VAL A 48 -4.45 6.77 0.47
CA VAL A 48 -3.19 6.76 1.21
C VAL A 48 -2.94 5.37 1.80
N GLY A 49 -1.73 4.86 1.69
CA GLY A 49 -1.36 3.57 2.30
C GLY A 49 0.11 3.25 2.17
N HIS A 50 0.61 2.37 3.02
CA HIS A 50 1.99 1.89 2.95
C HIS A 50 2.27 1.10 1.68
N LYS A 51 3.54 0.91 1.38
CA LYS A 51 3.96 0.02 0.28
C LYS A 51 3.48 -1.41 0.55
N GLY A 52 2.91 -2.06 -0.48
CA GLY A 52 2.40 -3.44 -0.38
C GLY A 52 0.99 -3.58 0.20
N THR A 53 0.25 -2.47 0.45
CA THR A 53 -1.16 -2.51 0.85
C THR A 53 -2.13 -2.75 -0.30
N GLY A 54 -1.68 -2.70 -1.57
CA GLY A 54 -2.51 -2.99 -2.74
C GLY A 54 -3.18 -1.77 -3.37
N LYS A 55 -2.65 -0.55 -3.22
CA LYS A 55 -3.18 0.67 -3.87
C LYS A 55 -3.29 0.52 -5.38
N SER A 56 -2.18 0.14 -6.05
CA SER A 56 -2.12 -0.06 -7.51
C SER A 56 -3.08 -1.17 -7.98
N ALA A 57 -3.21 -2.26 -7.20
CA ALA A 57 -4.18 -3.32 -7.48
C ALA A 57 -5.61 -2.78 -7.45
N LEU A 58 -5.97 -2.02 -6.40
CA LEU A 58 -7.29 -1.42 -6.27
C LEU A 58 -7.61 -0.50 -7.44
N LEU A 59 -6.70 0.42 -7.78
CA LEU A 59 -6.91 1.33 -8.91
C LEU A 59 -7.03 0.58 -10.25
N SER A 60 -6.26 -0.48 -10.46
CA SER A 60 -6.31 -1.30 -11.67
C SER A 60 -7.63 -2.06 -11.81
N VAL A 61 -8.13 -2.63 -10.71
CA VAL A 61 -9.44 -3.31 -10.68
C VAL A 61 -10.56 -2.31 -10.98
N MET A 62 -10.58 -1.16 -10.30
CA MET A 62 -11.60 -0.13 -10.50
C MET A 62 -11.60 0.42 -11.93
N LYS A 63 -10.40 0.70 -12.48
CA LYS A 63 -10.25 1.14 -13.87
C LYS A 63 -10.90 0.14 -14.84
N SER A 64 -10.58 -1.14 -14.68
CA SER A 64 -11.10 -2.18 -15.55
C SER A 64 -12.63 -2.39 -15.39
N GLU A 65 -13.17 -2.17 -14.19
CA GLU A 65 -14.62 -2.19 -13.97
C GLU A 65 -15.32 -0.99 -14.61
N ASP A 66 -14.73 0.21 -14.50
CA ASP A 66 -15.25 1.40 -15.18
C ASP A 66 -15.29 1.20 -16.70
N GLU A 67 -14.21 0.66 -17.30
CA GLU A 67 -14.15 0.33 -18.73
C GLU A 67 -15.21 -0.72 -19.12
N SER A 68 -15.41 -1.72 -18.29
CA SER A 68 -16.43 -2.77 -18.50
C SER A 68 -17.85 -2.21 -18.43
N ALA A 69 -18.07 -1.19 -17.60
CA ALA A 69 -19.34 -0.47 -17.48
C ALA A 69 -19.57 0.56 -18.62
N GLY A 70 -18.63 0.68 -19.56
CA GLY A 70 -18.70 1.64 -20.67
C GLY A 70 -18.35 3.08 -20.28
N ASN A 71 -17.71 3.29 -19.15
CA ASN A 71 -17.15 4.58 -18.74
C ASN A 71 -15.76 4.79 -19.34
N ILE A 72 -15.29 6.04 -19.33
CA ILE A 72 -13.94 6.38 -19.75
C ILE A 72 -13.05 6.35 -18.50
N ALA A 73 -12.05 5.46 -18.50
CA ALA A 73 -11.13 5.28 -17.38
C ALA A 73 -9.68 5.48 -17.85
N LEU A 74 -9.03 6.51 -17.34
CA LEU A 74 -7.66 6.87 -17.69
C LEU A 74 -6.74 6.54 -16.53
N ILE A 75 -5.49 6.18 -16.82
CA ILE A 75 -4.46 6.01 -15.79
C ILE A 75 -3.25 6.89 -16.11
N ILE A 76 -2.77 7.62 -15.10
CA ILE A 76 -1.56 8.45 -15.15
C ILE A 76 -0.54 7.81 -14.23
N ARG A 77 0.67 7.62 -14.75
CA ARG A 77 1.82 7.03 -14.08
C ARG A 77 3.04 7.97 -14.14
N PRO A 78 4.13 7.69 -13.40
CA PRO A 78 5.32 8.54 -13.40
C PRO A 78 5.89 8.86 -14.78
N GLU A 79 5.88 7.89 -15.68
CA GLU A 79 6.37 8.06 -17.05
C GLU A 79 5.58 9.09 -17.88
N ASP A 80 4.33 9.33 -17.51
CA ASP A 80 3.49 10.33 -18.21
C ASP A 80 3.86 11.77 -17.83
N ILE A 81 4.48 11.96 -16.65
CA ILE A 81 4.85 13.28 -16.14
C ILE A 81 6.34 13.61 -16.27
N GLU A 82 7.14 12.70 -16.81
CA GLU A 82 8.61 12.85 -16.90
C GLU A 82 9.06 14.12 -17.63
N GLY A 83 8.24 14.65 -18.53
CA GLY A 83 8.51 15.91 -19.26
C GLY A 83 8.10 17.19 -18.54
N LEU A 84 7.50 17.11 -17.35
CA LEU A 84 7.14 18.31 -16.58
C LEU A 84 8.37 18.84 -15.86
N SER A 85 8.80 20.08 -16.20
CA SER A 85 9.90 20.74 -15.52
C SER A 85 9.43 21.35 -14.20
N TYR A 86 10.08 20.95 -13.10
CA TYR A 86 9.80 21.43 -11.75
C TYR A 86 10.80 22.49 -11.25
N GLU A 87 11.69 22.95 -12.10
CA GLU A 87 12.64 24.03 -11.79
C GLU A 87 11.94 25.38 -11.71
N LYS A 88 11.19 25.59 -10.65
CA LYS A 88 10.47 26.86 -10.40
C LYS A 88 10.81 27.38 -9.02
N THR A 89 11.00 28.69 -8.98
CA THR A 89 11.38 29.42 -7.77
C THR A 89 10.21 29.79 -6.88
N ASN A 90 8.97 29.71 -7.41
CA ASN A 90 7.79 30.14 -6.68
C ASN A 90 6.70 29.08 -6.70
N TYR A 91 6.02 28.92 -5.55
CA TYR A 91 5.00 27.91 -5.32
C TYR A 91 3.79 28.02 -6.26
N ILE A 92 3.35 29.23 -6.57
CA ILE A 92 2.19 29.46 -7.46
C ILE A 92 2.51 28.98 -8.89
N ASP A 93 3.72 29.24 -9.37
CA ASP A 93 4.17 28.77 -10.68
C ASP A 93 4.23 27.24 -10.73
N LEU A 94 4.62 26.61 -9.63
CA LEU A 94 4.65 25.17 -9.51
C LEU A 94 3.22 24.58 -9.57
N VAL A 95 2.25 25.17 -8.87
CA VAL A 95 0.83 24.78 -8.96
C VAL A 95 0.30 24.93 -10.38
N ASN A 96 0.61 26.05 -11.05
CA ASN A 96 0.20 26.29 -12.43
C ASN A 96 0.85 25.32 -13.42
N THR A 97 2.10 24.92 -13.17
CA THR A 97 2.82 23.91 -13.97
C THR A 97 2.15 22.55 -13.85
N TRP A 98 1.82 22.12 -12.62
CA TRP A 98 1.06 20.90 -12.39
C TRP A 98 -0.32 20.94 -13.04
N LYS A 99 -1.05 22.03 -12.90
CA LYS A 99 -2.39 22.18 -13.48
C LYS A 99 -2.37 22.03 -15.00
N ARG A 100 -1.45 22.74 -15.68
CA ARG A 100 -1.27 22.64 -17.14
C ARG A 100 -0.84 21.24 -17.56
N GLY A 101 0.17 20.66 -16.91
CA GLY A 101 0.66 19.34 -17.23
C GLY A 101 -0.40 18.25 -17.05
N LEU A 102 -1.16 18.28 -15.97
CA LEU A 102 -2.28 17.35 -15.76
C LEU A 102 -3.34 17.49 -16.85
N SER A 103 -3.72 18.73 -17.21
CA SER A 103 -4.70 18.96 -18.28
C SER A 103 -4.23 18.39 -19.62
N GLU A 104 -2.96 18.62 -19.99
CA GLU A 104 -2.36 18.10 -21.21
C GLU A 104 -2.33 16.57 -21.24
N ILE A 105 -1.86 15.95 -20.15
CA ILE A 105 -1.78 14.48 -20.03
C ILE A 105 -3.16 13.86 -20.11
N ILE A 106 -4.15 14.42 -19.38
CA ILE A 106 -5.52 13.90 -19.36
C ILE A 106 -6.15 13.99 -20.75
N VAL A 107 -6.01 15.12 -21.45
CA VAL A 107 -6.56 15.31 -22.80
C VAL A 107 -5.91 14.34 -23.78
N LYS A 108 -4.59 14.18 -23.75
CA LYS A 108 -3.87 13.23 -24.59
C LYS A 108 -4.36 11.80 -24.38
N LYS A 109 -4.42 11.34 -23.12
CA LYS A 109 -4.92 10.00 -22.79
C LYS A 109 -6.39 9.81 -23.12
N LEU A 110 -7.21 10.86 -23.00
CA LEU A 110 -8.62 10.86 -23.39
C LEU A 110 -8.76 10.61 -24.92
N ILE A 111 -8.00 11.32 -25.73
CA ILE A 111 -7.99 11.15 -27.18
C ILE A 111 -7.55 9.74 -27.54
N ASP A 112 -6.47 9.24 -26.94
CA ASP A 112 -5.98 7.89 -27.21
C ASP A 112 -7.01 6.83 -26.79
N SER A 113 -7.65 6.99 -25.64
CA SER A 113 -8.70 6.08 -25.17
C SER A 113 -9.91 6.06 -26.12
N ILE A 114 -10.34 7.22 -26.65
CA ILE A 114 -11.46 7.30 -27.59
C ILE A 114 -11.09 6.66 -28.93
N LYS A 115 -9.86 6.84 -29.42
CA LYS A 115 -9.36 6.15 -30.62
C LYS A 115 -9.39 4.63 -30.44
N ASP A 116 -8.88 4.13 -29.32
CA ASP A 116 -8.86 2.71 -29.02
C ASP A 116 -10.27 2.12 -28.90
N LEU A 117 -11.18 2.84 -28.24
CA LEU A 117 -12.58 2.43 -28.15
C LEU A 117 -13.24 2.38 -29.53
N ARG A 118 -12.99 3.37 -30.39
CA ARG A 118 -13.49 3.41 -31.77
C ARG A 118 -13.01 2.22 -32.59
N ASN A 119 -11.72 1.88 -32.45
CA ASN A 119 -11.16 0.70 -33.16
C ASN A 119 -11.78 -0.62 -32.69
N LYS A 120 -12.08 -0.74 -31.37
CA LYS A 120 -12.69 -1.95 -30.78
C LYS A 120 -14.20 -2.04 -31.02
N LYS A 121 -14.91 -0.90 -31.12
CA LYS A 121 -16.38 -0.82 -31.24
C LYS A 121 -16.79 0.19 -32.32
N PRO A 122 -16.52 -0.10 -33.60
CA PRO A 122 -16.71 0.86 -34.69
C PRO A 122 -18.19 1.24 -34.96
N GLN A 123 -19.16 0.54 -34.38
CA GLN A 123 -20.59 0.79 -34.57
C GLN A 123 -21.24 1.60 -33.43
N ASP A 124 -20.49 1.97 -32.38
CA ASP A 124 -21.01 2.74 -31.24
C ASP A 124 -21.11 4.23 -31.58
N SER A 125 -22.31 4.69 -31.83
CA SER A 125 -22.60 6.08 -32.27
C SER A 125 -22.09 7.17 -31.33
N TRP A 126 -22.00 6.90 -30.02
CA TRP A 126 -21.50 7.85 -29.04
C TRP A 126 -19.99 8.05 -29.12
N ILE A 127 -19.23 7.01 -29.43
CA ILE A 127 -17.78 7.08 -29.62
C ILE A 127 -17.46 7.95 -30.84
N ASP A 128 -18.20 7.74 -31.93
CA ASP A 128 -18.03 8.58 -33.13
C ASP A 128 -18.43 10.05 -32.90
N LYS A 129 -19.45 10.30 -32.09
CA LYS A 129 -19.83 11.69 -31.70
C LYS A 129 -18.72 12.35 -30.90
N LEU A 130 -18.15 11.66 -29.89
CA LEU A 130 -17.02 12.19 -29.11
C LEU A 130 -15.77 12.40 -29.96
N TYR A 131 -15.45 11.44 -30.83
CA TYR A 131 -14.32 11.56 -31.73
C TYR A 131 -14.46 12.75 -32.68
N LYS A 132 -15.65 12.96 -33.29
CA LYS A 132 -15.95 14.12 -34.12
C LYS A 132 -15.84 15.41 -33.34
N ALA A 133 -16.44 15.48 -32.13
CA ALA A 133 -16.35 16.66 -31.28
C ALA A 133 -14.92 17.06 -30.95
N ILE A 134 -14.03 16.08 -30.71
CA ILE A 134 -12.62 16.35 -30.49
C ILE A 134 -11.94 16.85 -31.77
N ILE A 135 -12.22 16.21 -32.90
CA ILE A 135 -11.68 16.64 -34.20
C ILE A 135 -12.09 18.07 -34.51
N ASP A 136 -13.37 18.43 -34.33
CA ASP A 136 -13.89 19.75 -34.59
C ASP A 136 -13.22 20.81 -33.69
N ILE A 137 -12.86 20.48 -32.44
CA ILE A 137 -12.18 21.39 -31.53
C ILE A 137 -10.70 21.54 -31.89
N VAL A 138 -10.02 20.45 -32.16
CA VAL A 138 -8.60 20.44 -32.54
C VAL A 138 -8.37 21.02 -33.93
N ASN A 139 -9.47 21.25 -34.61
CA ASN A 139 -9.69 21.73 -35.96
C ASN A 139 -8.49 22.42 -36.59
N THR A 140 -7.82 21.76 -37.43
CA THR A 140 -6.97 22.50 -38.40
C THR A 140 -5.96 21.59 -39.06
N GLY A 141 -6.41 20.62 -39.84
CA GLY A 141 -5.47 19.90 -40.75
C GLY A 141 -4.34 19.10 -40.08
N VAL A 142 -4.36 18.98 -38.78
CA VAL A 142 -3.40 18.17 -38.03
C VAL A 142 -3.93 16.74 -37.97
N ASP A 143 -3.19 15.84 -38.56
CA ASP A 143 -3.50 14.41 -38.48
C ASP A 143 -3.35 13.96 -37.01
N ILE A 144 -4.49 13.70 -36.34
CA ILE A 144 -4.57 13.24 -34.95
C ILE A 144 -3.84 11.89 -34.77
N THR A 145 -3.44 11.24 -35.84
CA THR A 145 -2.71 9.97 -35.79
C THR A 145 -1.25 10.11 -35.40
N THR A 146 -0.68 11.32 -35.36
CA THR A 146 0.72 11.53 -34.99
C THR A 146 0.95 11.46 -33.49
N LYS A 147 1.97 10.70 -33.04
CA LYS A 147 2.37 10.53 -31.64
C LYS A 147 2.75 11.84 -30.89
N ASN A 148 2.96 12.94 -31.62
CA ASN A 148 3.45 14.24 -31.13
C ASN A 148 2.41 15.35 -31.27
N LEU A 149 1.13 15.07 -31.04
CA LEU A 149 0.07 16.06 -31.12
C LEU A 149 0.29 17.16 -30.05
N LYS A 150 0.65 18.36 -30.46
CA LYS A 150 0.66 19.55 -29.60
C LYS A 150 -0.73 20.17 -29.64
N ILE A 151 -1.51 19.98 -28.57
CA ILE A 151 -2.83 20.56 -28.40
C ILE A 151 -2.67 21.91 -27.70
N LEU A 152 -3.20 22.98 -28.29
CA LEU A 152 -3.15 24.30 -27.68
C LEU A 152 -3.89 24.31 -26.34
N PRO A 153 -3.45 25.08 -25.34
CA PRO A 153 -4.12 25.14 -24.03
C PRO A 153 -5.61 25.52 -24.12
N GLU A 154 -5.96 26.34 -25.05
CA GLU A 154 -7.38 26.75 -25.31
C GLU A 154 -8.24 25.58 -25.81
N ASP A 155 -7.67 24.72 -26.64
CA ASP A 155 -8.37 23.57 -27.17
C ASP A 155 -8.46 22.46 -26.14
N GLN A 156 -7.45 22.31 -25.28
CA GLN A 156 -7.52 21.42 -24.11
C GLN A 156 -8.70 21.78 -23.20
N LEU A 157 -8.90 23.06 -22.92
CA LEU A 157 -10.05 23.58 -22.15
C LEU A 157 -11.38 23.23 -22.82
N LYS A 158 -11.50 23.50 -24.13
CA LYS A 158 -12.71 23.18 -24.90
C LYS A 158 -13.05 21.70 -24.88
N ILE A 159 -12.02 20.84 -25.02
CA ILE A 159 -12.20 19.37 -24.94
C ILE A 159 -12.73 18.96 -23.57
N LEU A 160 -12.07 19.39 -22.49
CA LEU A 160 -12.43 19.00 -21.12
C LEU A 160 -13.82 19.55 -20.69
N GLN A 161 -14.29 20.66 -21.28
CA GLN A 161 -15.57 21.27 -21.00
C GLN A 161 -16.68 20.85 -21.98
N ASN A 162 -16.36 20.01 -22.97
CA ASN A 162 -17.32 19.65 -23.99
C ASN A 162 -18.51 18.88 -23.41
N SER A 163 -19.72 19.33 -23.67
CA SER A 163 -20.96 18.74 -23.17
C SER A 163 -21.19 17.30 -23.63
N SER A 164 -20.56 16.86 -24.72
CA SER A 164 -20.64 15.47 -25.19
C SER A 164 -20.06 14.46 -24.18
N PHE A 165 -19.26 14.90 -23.20
CA PHE A 165 -18.78 14.08 -22.11
C PHE A 165 -19.74 14.02 -20.92
N ASN A 166 -20.81 14.81 -20.88
CA ASN A 166 -21.74 14.88 -19.73
C ASN A 166 -22.50 13.55 -19.50
N ASP A 167 -22.74 12.81 -20.56
CA ASP A 167 -23.48 11.54 -20.53
C ASP A 167 -22.61 10.34 -20.09
N ARG A 168 -21.31 10.56 -19.89
CA ARG A 168 -20.36 9.50 -19.52
C ARG A 168 -19.50 9.93 -18.34
N LYS A 169 -19.27 8.98 -17.43
CA LYS A 169 -18.35 9.19 -16.32
C LYS A 169 -16.91 9.07 -16.82
N ILE A 170 -16.11 10.09 -16.55
CA ILE A 170 -14.67 10.07 -16.80
C ILE A 170 -13.99 9.94 -15.44
N THR A 171 -13.24 8.86 -15.24
CA THR A 171 -12.44 8.65 -14.04
C THR A 171 -10.96 8.62 -14.41
N VAL A 172 -10.16 9.45 -13.77
CA VAL A 172 -8.73 9.50 -13.93
C VAL A 172 -8.08 8.90 -12.67
N TYR A 173 -7.39 7.82 -12.85
CA TYR A 173 -6.61 7.13 -11.84
C TYR A 173 -5.17 7.62 -11.91
N ILE A 174 -4.60 8.07 -10.79
CA ILE A 174 -3.24 8.58 -10.70
C ILE A 174 -2.48 7.67 -9.72
N ASP A 175 -1.44 7.00 -10.21
CA ASP A 175 -0.71 6.01 -9.43
C ASP A 175 0.79 6.32 -9.43
N ASP A 176 1.44 6.05 -8.28
CA ASP A 176 2.89 6.13 -8.09
C ASP A 176 3.57 7.48 -8.44
N LEU A 177 2.85 8.60 -8.47
CA LEU A 177 3.45 9.91 -8.74
C LEU A 177 4.47 10.36 -7.69
N ASP A 178 4.53 9.67 -6.58
CA ASP A 178 5.53 9.82 -5.53
C ASP A 178 6.78 8.94 -5.73
N LYS A 179 6.89 8.25 -6.87
CA LYS A 179 8.08 7.51 -7.24
C LYS A 179 9.24 8.47 -7.51
N GLY A 180 10.36 8.24 -6.83
CA GLY A 180 11.50 9.16 -6.89
C GLY A 180 11.37 10.41 -6.02
N TRP A 181 10.28 10.52 -5.22
CA TRP A 181 10.13 11.63 -4.28
C TRP A 181 11.25 11.66 -3.24
N GLU A 182 11.75 12.86 -2.98
CA GLU A 182 12.74 13.13 -1.97
C GLU A 182 12.11 13.90 -0.80
N ASN A 183 12.40 13.49 0.44
CA ASN A 183 11.92 14.15 1.65
C ASN A 183 12.72 15.43 1.95
N ASN A 184 12.81 16.33 0.99
CA ASN A 184 13.37 17.67 1.14
C ASN A 184 12.30 18.74 0.89
N ALA A 185 12.62 20.00 1.15
CA ALA A 185 11.67 21.10 1.01
C ALA A 185 11.09 21.19 -0.42
N GLY A 186 11.91 21.01 -1.45
CA GLY A 186 11.47 21.04 -2.85
C GLY A 186 10.53 19.88 -3.20
N GLY A 187 10.81 18.66 -2.73
CA GLY A 187 9.95 17.52 -2.89
C GLY A 187 8.59 17.68 -2.20
N ILE A 188 8.61 18.21 -0.97
CA ILE A 188 7.38 18.51 -0.20
C ILE A 188 6.55 19.58 -0.93
N ASP A 189 7.18 20.65 -1.40
CA ASP A 189 6.51 21.71 -2.15
C ASP A 189 5.92 21.20 -3.46
N ASN A 190 6.61 20.29 -4.15
CA ASN A 190 6.15 19.71 -5.39
C ASN A 190 4.88 18.88 -5.18
N ILE A 191 4.85 18.00 -4.18
CA ILE A 191 3.63 17.20 -3.86
C ILE A 191 2.49 18.09 -3.35
N ALA A 192 2.77 19.09 -2.53
CA ALA A 192 1.76 20.04 -2.06
C ALA A 192 1.15 20.82 -3.25
N ALA A 193 1.97 21.32 -4.18
CA ALA A 193 1.53 22.01 -5.38
C ALA A 193 0.72 21.09 -6.31
N MET A 194 1.09 19.83 -6.44
CA MET A 194 0.32 18.80 -7.14
C MET A 194 -1.10 18.68 -6.54
N PHE A 195 -1.21 18.62 -5.21
CA PHE A 195 -2.51 18.54 -4.55
C PHE A 195 -3.37 19.78 -4.78
N ASP A 196 -2.80 20.99 -4.71
CA ASP A 196 -3.52 22.22 -4.99
C ASP A 196 -3.98 22.29 -6.47
N ALA A 197 -3.14 21.83 -7.40
CA ALA A 197 -3.49 21.70 -8.80
C ALA A 197 -4.62 20.69 -9.04
N ILE A 198 -4.56 19.52 -8.42
CA ILE A 198 -5.61 18.48 -8.50
C ILE A 198 -6.94 19.00 -7.99
N ARG A 199 -6.95 19.69 -6.86
CA ARG A 199 -8.18 20.31 -6.31
C ARG A 199 -8.75 21.38 -7.22
N SER A 200 -7.89 22.25 -7.74
CA SER A 200 -8.32 23.26 -8.72
C SER A 200 -8.90 22.59 -9.98
N PHE A 201 -8.24 21.54 -10.47
CA PHE A 201 -8.68 20.79 -11.65
C PHE A 201 -10.09 20.20 -11.46
N VAL A 202 -10.34 19.51 -10.34
CA VAL A 202 -11.65 18.90 -10.04
C VAL A 202 -12.76 19.94 -9.90
N ARG A 203 -12.44 21.14 -9.41
CA ARG A 203 -13.39 22.27 -9.32
C ARG A 203 -13.74 22.82 -10.71
N ASP A 204 -12.73 22.92 -11.58
CA ASP A 204 -12.89 23.51 -12.92
C ASP A 204 -13.54 22.52 -13.91
N TYR A 205 -13.41 21.20 -13.65
CA TYR A 205 -13.94 20.11 -14.49
C TYR A 205 -14.81 19.13 -13.68
N PRO A 206 -16.06 19.51 -13.33
CA PRO A 206 -16.91 18.73 -12.43
C PRO A 206 -17.36 17.37 -12.99
N ASN A 207 -17.19 17.14 -14.30
CA ASN A 207 -17.52 15.87 -14.95
C ASN A 207 -16.41 14.82 -14.84
N ILE A 208 -15.23 15.21 -14.33
CA ILE A 208 -14.07 14.34 -14.19
C ILE A 208 -13.87 13.98 -12.72
N LYS A 209 -13.73 12.69 -12.45
CA LYS A 209 -13.36 12.17 -11.13
C LYS A 209 -11.87 11.86 -11.09
N LEU A 210 -11.22 12.19 -9.99
CA LEU A 210 -9.81 11.84 -9.74
C LEU A 210 -9.70 10.85 -8.57
N ARG A 211 -8.90 9.83 -8.77
CA ARG A 211 -8.53 8.80 -7.78
C ARG A 211 -7.02 8.72 -7.72
N VAL A 212 -6.44 9.30 -6.67
CA VAL A 212 -5.00 9.49 -6.54
C VAL A 212 -4.45 8.52 -5.50
N ALA A 213 -3.52 7.66 -5.86
CA ALA A 213 -2.79 6.84 -4.90
C ALA A 213 -1.53 7.56 -4.43
N LEU A 214 -1.27 7.49 -3.12
CA LEU A 214 -0.11 8.11 -2.50
C LEU A 214 0.43 7.23 -1.37
N ARG A 215 1.74 7.26 -1.16
CA ARG A 215 2.36 6.57 -0.02
C ARG A 215 2.08 7.30 1.29
N ALA A 216 1.91 6.52 2.36
CA ALA A 216 1.60 7.03 3.69
C ALA A 216 2.68 7.98 4.26
N ASP A 217 3.96 7.69 3.97
CA ASP A 217 5.08 8.50 4.40
C ASP A 217 5.10 9.87 3.70
N VAL A 218 4.86 9.89 2.38
CA VAL A 218 4.78 11.12 1.56
C VAL A 218 3.63 12.00 2.04
N TYR A 219 2.44 11.43 2.14
CA TYR A 219 1.26 12.14 2.64
C TYR A 219 1.50 12.77 4.02
N SER A 220 2.07 11.99 4.95
CA SER A 220 2.34 12.47 6.30
C SER A 220 3.36 13.62 6.32
N SER A 221 4.39 13.57 5.47
CA SER A 221 5.41 14.64 5.38
C SER A 221 4.82 15.93 4.83
N VAL A 222 3.98 15.84 3.81
CA VAL A 222 3.31 17.02 3.24
C VAL A 222 2.30 17.60 4.24
N ARG A 223 1.50 16.76 4.91
CA ARG A 223 0.48 17.18 5.87
C ARG A 223 1.06 17.94 7.06
N THR A 224 2.21 17.51 7.58
CA THR A 224 2.83 18.15 8.75
C THR A 224 3.55 19.46 8.41
N THR A 225 3.78 19.74 7.13
CA THR A 225 4.60 20.88 6.69
C THR A 225 3.77 21.99 6.06
N LYS A 226 2.60 21.69 5.50
CA LYS A 226 1.78 22.64 4.74
C LYS A 226 0.33 22.67 5.22
N GLU A 227 -0.15 23.83 5.68
CA GLU A 227 -1.55 24.06 6.08
C GLU A 227 -2.55 23.85 4.94
N SER A 228 -2.13 24.06 3.68
CA SER A 228 -2.99 23.86 2.51
C SER A 228 -3.52 22.44 2.37
N THR A 229 -2.85 21.46 2.99
CA THR A 229 -3.27 20.04 2.94
C THR A 229 -4.46 19.71 3.84
N ASP A 230 -4.80 20.54 4.83
CA ASP A 230 -6.00 20.32 5.67
C ASP A 230 -7.28 20.23 4.84
N LYS A 231 -7.31 20.95 3.72
CA LYS A 231 -8.44 20.95 2.79
C LYS A 231 -8.58 19.63 1.99
N ILE A 232 -7.59 18.77 1.99
CA ILE A 232 -7.60 17.46 1.31
C ILE A 232 -8.01 16.35 2.25
N ASP A 233 -7.85 16.55 3.56
CA ASP A 233 -8.12 15.52 4.60
C ASP A 233 -9.51 14.90 4.46
N SER A 234 -10.52 15.67 4.11
CA SER A 234 -11.89 15.17 3.85
C SER A 234 -12.00 14.23 2.65
N SER A 235 -11.03 14.28 1.75
CA SER A 235 -10.95 13.43 0.55
C SER A 235 -9.98 12.25 0.72
N VAL A 236 -9.35 12.09 1.89
CA VAL A 236 -8.36 11.04 2.13
C VAL A 236 -9.03 9.76 2.61
N ILE A 237 -8.69 8.67 1.95
CA ILE A 237 -9.04 7.31 2.36
C ILE A 237 -7.76 6.56 2.70
N TRP A 238 -7.65 6.08 3.92
CA TRP A 238 -6.56 5.20 4.32
C TRP A 238 -6.86 3.77 3.87
N LEU A 239 -5.99 3.20 3.06
CA LEU A 239 -6.02 1.79 2.72
C LEU A 239 -5.31 1.00 3.81
N SER A 240 -6.09 0.49 4.73
CA SER A 240 -5.67 -0.40 5.81
C SER A 240 -6.47 -1.70 5.74
N TRP A 241 -5.88 -2.78 6.22
CA TRP A 241 -6.47 -4.10 6.27
C TRP A 241 -6.55 -4.60 7.71
N THR A 242 -7.60 -5.31 8.02
CA THR A 242 -7.64 -6.14 9.23
C THR A 242 -6.94 -7.48 8.95
N ASN A 243 -6.54 -8.20 10.00
CA ASN A 243 -6.01 -9.56 9.86
C ASN A 243 -7.02 -10.47 9.16
N HIS A 244 -8.31 -10.29 9.46
CA HIS A 244 -9.37 -11.08 8.86
C HIS A 244 -9.52 -10.82 7.35
N GLU A 245 -9.50 -9.57 6.91
CA GLU A 245 -9.55 -9.23 5.48
C GLU A 245 -8.34 -9.76 4.71
N VAL A 246 -7.13 -9.66 5.30
CA VAL A 246 -5.92 -10.25 4.69
C VAL A 246 -6.04 -11.78 4.60
N PHE A 247 -6.61 -12.41 5.61
CA PHE A 247 -6.89 -13.85 5.57
C PHE A 247 -7.93 -14.21 4.50
N CYS A 248 -9.01 -13.46 4.39
CA CYS A 248 -10.03 -13.64 3.35
C CYS A 248 -9.44 -13.56 1.94
N MET A 249 -8.45 -12.71 1.70
CA MET A 249 -7.74 -12.68 0.41
C MET A 249 -7.02 -14.00 0.11
N LEU A 250 -6.37 -14.62 1.08
CA LEU A 250 -5.76 -15.93 0.90
C LEU A 250 -6.82 -16.99 0.59
N ILE A 251 -7.92 -16.98 1.33
CA ILE A 251 -9.05 -17.88 1.09
C ILE A 251 -9.60 -17.71 -0.33
N ARG A 252 -9.78 -16.48 -0.81
CA ARG A 252 -10.27 -16.20 -2.18
C ARG A 252 -9.31 -16.78 -3.24
N ARG A 253 -8.01 -16.66 -3.05
CA ARG A 253 -7.01 -17.25 -3.95
C ARG A 253 -7.10 -18.77 -3.97
N ILE A 254 -7.24 -19.42 -2.81
CA ILE A 254 -7.41 -20.86 -2.69
C ILE A 254 -8.71 -21.32 -3.37
N GLN A 255 -9.84 -20.65 -3.13
CA GLN A 255 -11.11 -20.94 -3.80
C GLN A 255 -10.96 -20.88 -5.33
N SER A 256 -10.32 -19.83 -5.84
CA SER A 256 -10.11 -19.66 -7.28
C SER A 256 -9.22 -20.76 -7.86
N PHE A 257 -8.11 -21.08 -7.20
CA PHE A 257 -7.18 -22.11 -7.67
C PHE A 257 -7.80 -23.52 -7.72
N PHE A 258 -8.50 -23.91 -6.65
CA PHE A 258 -9.16 -25.23 -6.56
C PHE A 258 -10.55 -25.25 -7.18
N LYS A 259 -11.00 -24.15 -7.80
CA LYS A 259 -12.35 -24.00 -8.37
C LYS A 259 -13.46 -24.33 -7.37
N LEU A 260 -13.25 -23.95 -6.11
CA LEU A 260 -14.25 -24.09 -5.05
C LEU A 260 -15.32 -23.00 -5.18
N PRO A 261 -16.52 -23.20 -4.57
CA PRO A 261 -17.55 -22.16 -4.53
C PRO A 261 -16.97 -20.85 -3.97
N ILE A 262 -17.13 -19.76 -4.73
CA ILE A 262 -16.65 -18.42 -4.33
C ILE A 262 -17.74 -17.76 -3.48
N TYR A 263 -17.39 -17.35 -2.27
CA TYR A 263 -18.26 -16.56 -1.42
C TYR A 263 -18.29 -15.11 -1.87
N GLU A 264 -19.43 -14.43 -1.70
CA GLU A 264 -19.50 -12.98 -1.82
C GLU A 264 -18.64 -12.33 -0.71
N ASP A 265 -18.06 -11.14 -0.99
CA ASP A 265 -17.13 -10.49 -0.10
C ASP A 265 -17.73 -10.19 1.27
N ASP A 266 -18.94 -9.60 1.32
CA ASP A 266 -19.65 -9.29 2.57
C ASP A 266 -19.92 -10.55 3.40
N LYS A 267 -20.32 -11.65 2.73
CA LYS A 267 -20.53 -12.93 3.39
C LYS A 267 -19.23 -13.46 4.01
N MET A 268 -18.14 -13.40 3.25
CA MET A 268 -16.85 -13.91 3.70
C MET A 268 -16.28 -13.07 4.86
N PHE A 269 -16.44 -11.74 4.83
CA PHE A 269 -16.07 -10.87 5.93
C PHE A 269 -16.87 -11.11 7.21
N GLY A 270 -18.12 -11.54 7.10
CA GLY A 270 -18.96 -11.92 8.24
C GLY A 270 -18.69 -13.32 8.80
N MET A 271 -17.93 -14.17 8.10
CA MET A 271 -17.65 -15.53 8.56
C MET A 271 -16.52 -15.54 9.59
N PRO A 272 -16.66 -16.28 10.70
CA PRO A 272 -15.54 -16.51 11.61
C PRO A 272 -14.37 -17.20 10.90
N GLN A 273 -13.15 -16.86 11.28
CA GLN A 273 -11.94 -17.43 10.67
C GLN A 273 -11.92 -18.97 10.71
N ARG A 274 -12.43 -19.58 11.80
CA ARG A 274 -12.55 -21.04 11.94
C ARG A 274 -13.39 -21.69 10.84
N ASP A 275 -14.42 -20.99 10.35
CA ASP A 275 -15.35 -21.54 9.36
C ASP A 275 -14.72 -21.49 7.93
N LEU A 276 -13.65 -20.74 7.76
CA LEU A 276 -12.82 -20.66 6.56
C LEU A 276 -11.66 -21.67 6.56
N MET A 277 -11.38 -22.31 7.71
CA MET A 277 -10.28 -23.29 7.85
C MET A 277 -10.37 -24.47 6.87
N PRO A 278 -11.55 -25.07 6.57
CA PRO A 278 -11.62 -26.16 5.60
C PRO A 278 -11.10 -25.79 4.21
N ILE A 279 -11.21 -24.50 3.82
CA ILE A 279 -10.67 -24.02 2.55
C ILE A 279 -9.15 -23.89 2.67
N LEU A 280 -8.65 -23.32 3.76
CA LEU A 280 -7.20 -23.19 4.02
C LEU A 280 -6.52 -24.56 4.02
N SER A 281 -7.16 -25.59 4.55
CA SER A 281 -6.64 -26.96 4.69
C SER A 281 -6.33 -27.66 3.35
N ASN A 282 -6.78 -27.10 2.22
CA ASN A 282 -6.35 -27.58 0.90
C ASN A 282 -4.87 -27.28 0.64
N VAL A 283 -4.29 -26.26 1.30
CA VAL A 283 -2.92 -25.77 1.08
C VAL A 283 -2.06 -25.91 2.31
N PHE A 284 -2.60 -25.69 3.49
CA PHE A 284 -1.86 -25.70 4.75
C PHE A 284 -2.38 -26.82 5.67
N VAL A 285 -1.53 -27.29 6.61
CA VAL A 285 -2.01 -28.06 7.75
C VAL A 285 -2.83 -27.15 8.67
N GLU A 286 -3.80 -27.72 9.40
CA GLU A 286 -4.73 -26.90 10.21
C GLU A 286 -4.06 -26.27 11.42
N VAL A 287 -3.11 -26.98 12.00
CA VAL A 287 -2.49 -26.65 13.28
C VAL A 287 -0.99 -26.51 13.12
N PHE A 288 -0.42 -25.49 13.77
CA PHE A 288 1.02 -25.31 13.88
C PHE A 288 1.56 -26.19 15.01
N GLU A 289 2.31 -27.21 14.65
CA GLU A 289 2.96 -28.17 15.56
C GLU A 289 4.25 -27.57 16.12
N GLY A 290 4.13 -26.60 17.00
CA GLY A 290 5.25 -25.91 17.60
C GLY A 290 5.38 -26.15 19.10
N THR A 291 6.25 -25.37 19.74
CA THR A 291 6.40 -25.31 21.18
C THR A 291 6.11 -23.90 21.70
N GLY A 292 5.94 -23.77 23.02
CA GLY A 292 5.65 -22.48 23.62
C GLY A 292 4.24 -21.96 23.31
N LYS A 293 4.08 -20.67 23.15
CA LYS A 293 2.76 -20.01 22.94
C LYS A 293 2.11 -20.36 21.60
N TRP A 294 2.85 -20.90 20.64
CA TRP A 294 2.32 -21.29 19.32
C TRP A 294 1.95 -22.78 19.24
N ALA A 295 2.23 -23.54 20.28
CA ALA A 295 1.91 -24.97 20.30
C ALA A 295 0.42 -25.19 20.05
N ASN A 296 0.12 -26.03 19.06
CA ASN A 296 -1.25 -26.42 18.70
C ASN A 296 -2.19 -25.26 18.37
N LYS A 297 -1.67 -24.13 17.93
CA LYS A 297 -2.50 -23.00 17.48
C LYS A 297 -2.92 -23.16 16.02
N PRO A 298 -4.11 -22.66 15.65
CA PRO A 298 -4.54 -22.65 14.26
C PRO A 298 -3.51 -21.97 13.35
N MET A 299 -3.24 -22.56 12.20
CA MET A 299 -2.24 -22.07 11.24
C MET A 299 -2.49 -20.61 10.83
N TYR A 300 -3.75 -20.19 10.68
CA TYR A 300 -4.07 -18.81 10.31
C TYR A 300 -3.63 -17.78 11.35
N ASN A 301 -3.71 -18.11 12.66
CA ASN A 301 -3.25 -17.20 13.72
C ASN A 301 -1.74 -16.96 13.63
N VAL A 302 -0.97 -18.01 13.30
CA VAL A 302 0.47 -17.90 13.10
C VAL A 302 0.77 -17.01 11.89
N LEU A 303 0.13 -17.28 10.75
CA LEU A 303 0.30 -16.48 9.53
C LEU A 303 -0.05 -15.00 9.78
N MET A 304 -1.21 -14.71 10.37
CA MET A 304 -1.66 -13.35 10.62
C MET A 304 -0.80 -12.61 11.65
N SER A 305 -0.13 -13.33 12.55
CA SER A 305 0.80 -12.72 13.50
C SER A 305 2.13 -12.29 12.85
N LEU A 306 2.48 -12.86 11.70
CA LEU A 306 3.72 -12.57 10.97
C LEU A 306 3.57 -11.46 9.93
N VAL A 307 2.36 -11.16 9.48
CA VAL A 307 2.12 -10.13 8.46
C VAL A 307 1.77 -8.80 9.11
N ARG A 308 2.25 -7.71 8.50
CA ARG A 308 2.01 -6.33 8.97
C ARG A 308 0.68 -5.76 8.46
N LYS A 309 -0.37 -6.60 8.41
CA LYS A 309 -1.65 -6.28 7.75
C LYS A 309 -1.45 -5.81 6.30
N ARG A 310 -0.46 -6.38 5.61
CA ARG A 310 -0.15 -6.06 4.21
C ARG A 310 -0.31 -7.32 3.34
N PRO A 311 -1.13 -7.29 2.30
CA PRO A 311 -1.27 -8.41 1.36
C PRO A 311 0.05 -8.96 0.84
N ARG A 312 0.99 -8.08 0.48
CA ARG A 312 2.32 -8.48 -0.01
C ARG A 312 3.09 -9.32 1.00
N ASP A 313 3.00 -9.01 2.29
CA ASP A 313 3.70 -9.78 3.33
C ASP A 313 3.17 -11.21 3.41
N LEU A 314 1.84 -11.38 3.33
CA LEU A 314 1.21 -12.70 3.33
C LEU A 314 1.59 -13.50 2.09
N ILE A 315 1.50 -12.92 0.90
CA ILE A 315 1.89 -13.58 -0.34
C ILE A 315 3.34 -14.05 -0.28
N LYS A 316 4.24 -13.18 0.20
CA LYS A 316 5.68 -13.52 0.31
C LYS A 316 5.93 -14.73 1.19
N ILE A 317 5.37 -14.75 2.40
CA ILE A 317 5.59 -15.89 3.31
C ILE A 317 4.96 -17.17 2.77
N CYS A 318 3.80 -17.09 2.11
CA CYS A 318 3.15 -18.23 1.48
C CYS A 318 3.98 -18.81 0.32
N ILE A 319 4.55 -17.97 -0.54
CA ILE A 319 5.43 -18.41 -1.65
C ILE A 319 6.67 -19.09 -1.11
N LEU A 320 7.34 -18.49 -0.12
CA LEU A 320 8.54 -19.08 0.49
C LEU A 320 8.24 -20.44 1.11
N ALA A 321 7.16 -20.55 1.90
CA ALA A 321 6.75 -21.78 2.54
C ALA A 321 6.33 -22.86 1.53
N ALA A 322 5.67 -22.48 0.43
CA ALA A 322 5.28 -23.41 -0.63
C ALA A 322 6.51 -23.98 -1.38
N ARG A 323 7.52 -23.16 -1.64
CA ARG A 323 8.79 -23.62 -2.22
C ARG A 323 9.47 -24.60 -1.28
N LYS A 324 9.44 -24.32 0.03
CA LYS A 324 10.01 -25.23 1.02
C LYS A 324 9.25 -26.55 1.10
N ALA A 325 7.91 -26.51 1.03
CA ALA A 325 7.08 -27.70 0.96
C ALA A 325 7.38 -28.54 -0.29
N LYS A 326 7.66 -27.90 -1.44
CA LYS A 326 8.13 -28.56 -2.66
C LYS A 326 9.46 -29.29 -2.42
N ASP A 327 10.45 -28.60 -1.84
CA ASP A 327 11.77 -29.19 -1.55
C ASP A 327 11.67 -30.41 -0.64
N ASN A 328 10.72 -30.38 0.30
CA ASN A 328 10.46 -31.46 1.25
C ASN A 328 9.47 -32.51 0.73
N ASN A 329 8.96 -32.38 -0.49
CA ASN A 329 7.91 -33.25 -1.08
C ASN A 329 6.62 -33.31 -0.23
N HIS A 330 6.22 -32.22 0.42
CA HIS A 330 4.98 -32.13 1.15
C HIS A 330 3.82 -31.73 0.23
N SER A 331 2.67 -32.35 0.41
CA SER A 331 1.44 -32.03 -0.35
C SER A 331 0.66 -30.84 0.22
N ARG A 332 0.97 -30.40 1.43
CA ARG A 332 0.47 -29.23 2.13
C ARG A 332 1.61 -28.58 2.89
N ILE A 333 1.57 -27.25 2.97
CA ILE A 333 2.53 -26.47 3.78
C ILE A 333 2.32 -26.81 5.26
N ASN A 334 3.34 -27.27 5.93
CA ASN A 334 3.30 -27.65 7.32
C ASN A 334 4.16 -26.74 8.21
N THR A 335 4.25 -27.05 9.49
CA THR A 335 5.02 -26.31 10.48
C THR A 335 6.50 -26.24 10.15
N GLU A 336 7.11 -27.33 9.66
CA GLU A 336 8.52 -27.39 9.31
C GLU A 336 8.84 -26.45 8.15
N ASP A 337 8.02 -26.47 7.10
CA ASP A 337 8.18 -25.60 5.93
C ASP A 337 8.11 -24.12 6.30
N LEU A 338 7.16 -23.73 7.16
CA LEU A 338 7.05 -22.36 7.65
C LEU A 338 8.24 -21.95 8.53
N ARG A 339 8.66 -22.81 9.46
CA ARG A 339 9.81 -22.52 10.34
C ARG A 339 11.08 -22.30 9.54
N ALA A 340 11.29 -23.11 8.50
CA ALA A 340 12.47 -23.02 7.65
C ALA A 340 12.61 -21.66 6.96
N VAL A 341 11.51 -20.96 6.70
CA VAL A 341 11.50 -19.70 5.96
C VAL A 341 11.39 -18.44 6.82
N PHE A 342 11.19 -18.54 8.13
CA PHE A 342 11.04 -17.39 9.02
C PHE A 342 12.21 -16.40 8.94
N SER A 343 13.44 -16.90 8.91
CA SER A 343 14.64 -16.05 8.84
C SER A 343 14.72 -15.30 7.52
N GLU A 344 14.54 -15.99 6.39
CA GLU A 344 14.55 -15.38 5.06
C GLU A 344 13.43 -14.35 4.90
N TYR A 345 12.22 -14.70 5.31
CA TYR A 345 11.09 -13.78 5.31
C TYR A 345 11.38 -12.51 6.11
N SER A 346 11.88 -12.67 7.33
CA SER A 346 12.17 -11.57 8.25
C SER A 346 13.26 -10.64 7.71
N GLN A 347 14.33 -11.21 7.16
CA GLN A 347 15.41 -10.46 6.51
C GLN A 347 14.89 -9.65 5.32
N GLY A 348 14.05 -10.27 4.48
CA GLY A 348 13.39 -9.59 3.38
C GLY A 348 12.53 -8.40 3.84
N ARG A 349 11.75 -8.56 4.92
CA ARG A 349 10.92 -7.47 5.48
C ARG A 349 11.77 -6.34 6.05
N LEU A 350 12.88 -6.66 6.71
CA LEU A 350 13.81 -5.66 7.22
C LEU A 350 14.45 -4.88 6.08
N GLN A 351 14.95 -5.57 5.05
CA GLN A 351 15.57 -4.95 3.88
C GLN A 351 14.59 -4.06 3.11
N ASP A 352 13.35 -4.51 2.93
CA ASP A 352 12.30 -3.67 2.30
C ASP A 352 12.07 -2.37 3.08
N THR A 353 12.02 -2.46 4.42
CA THR A 353 11.84 -1.28 5.27
C THR A 353 13.04 -0.33 5.18
N ILE A 354 14.27 -0.85 5.19
CA ILE A 354 15.48 -0.05 4.98
C ILE A 354 15.41 0.67 3.64
N ASN A 355 15.11 -0.05 2.55
CA ASN A 355 15.05 0.52 1.21
C ASN A 355 13.93 1.56 1.04
N GLU A 356 12.81 1.37 1.73
CA GLU A 356 11.67 2.30 1.68
C GLU A 356 11.97 3.63 2.39
N TYR A 357 12.73 3.60 3.50
CA TYR A 357 12.88 4.76 4.37
C TYR A 357 14.30 5.33 4.49
N LYS A 358 15.31 4.75 3.84
CA LYS A 358 16.70 5.24 3.87
C LYS A 358 16.85 6.67 3.34
N THR A 359 15.97 7.12 2.45
CA THR A 359 15.98 8.52 1.96
C THR A 359 15.47 9.50 3.00
N GLN A 360 14.62 9.07 3.94
CA GLN A 360 14.10 9.90 5.02
C GLN A 360 15.03 9.89 6.24
N LEU A 361 15.62 8.74 6.56
CA LEU A 361 16.55 8.55 7.67
C LEU A 361 17.77 7.74 7.19
N PRO A 362 18.86 8.40 6.75
CA PRO A 362 20.02 7.71 6.15
C PRO A 362 20.62 6.61 7.03
N ASN A 363 20.59 6.77 8.35
CA ASN A 363 21.14 5.81 9.32
C ASN A 363 20.15 4.71 9.72
N ILE A 364 19.00 4.58 9.04
CA ILE A 364 17.91 3.67 9.43
C ILE A 364 18.37 2.22 9.58
N GLU A 365 19.20 1.72 8.68
CA GLU A 365 19.70 0.34 8.74
C GLU A 365 20.38 0.04 10.07
N ARG A 366 21.34 0.90 10.47
CA ARG A 366 22.06 0.75 11.72
C ARG A 366 21.13 0.86 12.92
N ILE A 367 20.19 1.80 12.90
CA ILE A 367 19.18 1.98 13.94
C ILE A 367 18.32 0.73 14.11
N LEU A 368 17.78 0.18 13.00
CA LEU A 368 16.93 -1.01 13.06
C LEU A 368 17.70 -2.23 13.58
N LEU A 369 18.94 -2.42 13.17
CA LEU A 369 19.78 -3.53 13.66
C LEU A 369 20.12 -3.39 15.14
N GLU A 370 20.36 -2.17 15.64
CA GLU A 370 20.62 -1.91 17.07
C GLU A 370 19.34 -2.08 17.94
N MET A 371 18.15 -2.14 17.34
CA MET A 371 16.94 -2.49 18.08
C MET A 371 16.90 -3.96 18.54
N LYS A 372 17.85 -4.80 18.14
CA LYS A 372 17.98 -6.18 18.66
C LYS A 372 17.91 -6.20 20.20
N PRO A 373 17.27 -7.21 20.81
CA PRO A 373 17.26 -7.37 22.25
C PRO A 373 18.68 -7.57 22.82
N ASN A 374 18.97 -6.85 23.88
CA ASN A 374 20.21 -7.04 24.65
C ASN A 374 20.09 -8.25 25.60
N LYS A 375 21.19 -8.62 26.30
CA LYS A 375 21.22 -9.79 27.20
C LYS A 375 20.16 -9.73 28.30
N LYS A 376 19.93 -8.55 28.91
CA LYS A 376 18.93 -8.36 29.96
C LYS A 376 17.49 -8.48 29.41
N GLU A 377 17.26 -7.90 28.24
CA GLU A 377 15.95 -8.00 27.57
C GLU A 377 15.60 -9.43 27.15
N LEU A 378 16.61 -10.24 26.79
CA LEU A 378 16.42 -11.65 26.45
C LEU A 378 15.89 -12.50 27.61
N ASP A 379 16.16 -12.11 28.86
CA ASP A 379 15.63 -12.79 30.05
C ASP A 379 14.15 -12.46 30.30
N ASN A 380 13.62 -11.40 29.69
CA ASN A 380 12.22 -11.04 29.82
C ASN A 380 11.28 -12.06 29.15
N VAL A 381 10.04 -12.11 29.63
CA VAL A 381 8.98 -12.95 29.03
C VAL A 381 8.74 -12.55 27.56
N ASN A 382 8.85 -11.26 27.24
CA ASN A 382 8.67 -10.70 25.90
C ASN A 382 9.88 -9.80 25.54
N PRO A 383 10.98 -10.34 25.01
CA PRO A 383 12.23 -9.60 24.81
C PRO A 383 12.16 -8.39 23.88
N CYS A 384 11.17 -8.34 23.00
CA CYS A 384 10.98 -7.27 22.03
C CYS A 384 9.83 -6.33 22.40
N CYS A 385 9.40 -6.33 23.65
CA CYS A 385 8.28 -5.55 24.14
C CYS A 385 8.76 -4.59 25.22
N TYR A 386 8.33 -3.36 25.15
CA TYR A 386 8.81 -2.25 25.97
C TYR A 386 7.64 -1.42 26.48
N SER A 387 7.68 -0.96 27.72
CA SER A 387 6.94 0.22 28.14
C SER A 387 7.44 1.45 27.38
N LYS A 388 6.72 2.55 27.45
CA LYS A 388 7.15 3.83 26.83
C LYS A 388 8.55 4.23 27.30
N ASP A 389 8.78 4.21 28.61
CA ASP A 389 10.04 4.68 29.19
C ASP A 389 11.22 3.77 28.83
N GLU A 390 11.01 2.45 28.85
CA GLU A 390 12.02 1.48 28.40
C GLU A 390 12.36 1.65 26.92
N LEU A 391 11.36 1.89 26.06
CA LEU A 391 11.57 2.16 24.65
C LEU A 391 12.40 3.42 24.43
N LEU A 392 12.05 4.53 25.09
CA LEU A 392 12.76 5.79 24.96
C LEU A 392 14.19 5.69 25.47
N LEU A 393 14.40 4.97 26.59
CA LEU A 393 15.74 4.72 27.11
C LEU A 393 16.58 3.89 26.14
N LYS A 394 16.03 2.81 25.58
CA LYS A 394 16.71 1.99 24.56
C LYS A 394 17.07 2.82 23.33
N ILE A 395 16.16 3.62 22.82
CA ILE A 395 16.40 4.49 21.67
C ILE A 395 17.48 5.54 21.99
N LYS A 396 17.49 6.08 23.19
CA LYS A 396 18.56 7.00 23.62
C LYS A 396 19.95 6.36 23.52
N TYR A 397 20.11 5.14 24.04
CA TYR A 397 21.37 4.40 23.90
C TYR A 397 21.73 4.12 22.44
N ILE A 398 20.75 3.80 21.60
CA ILE A 398 20.99 3.59 20.17
C ILE A 398 21.50 4.86 19.51
N LEU A 399 20.90 6.02 19.78
CA LEU A 399 21.32 7.31 19.23
C LEU A 399 22.74 7.69 19.68
N GLU A 400 23.11 7.40 20.93
CA GLU A 400 24.47 7.62 21.43
C GLU A 400 25.51 6.77 20.69
N HIS A 401 25.15 5.52 20.30
CA HIS A 401 26.07 4.61 19.59
C HIS A 401 26.10 4.85 18.07
N VAL A 402 24.96 5.21 17.48
CA VAL A 402 24.88 5.50 16.03
C VAL A 402 25.53 6.83 15.69
N GLY A 403 25.57 7.76 16.67
CA GLY A 403 26.08 9.09 16.50
C GLY A 403 25.05 10.05 15.91
N ARG A 404 25.52 11.12 15.28
CA ARG A 404 24.62 12.17 14.80
C ARG A 404 23.64 11.66 13.76
N CYS A 405 22.34 11.72 14.09
CA CYS A 405 21.24 11.31 13.22
C CYS A 405 20.34 12.52 12.93
N ARG A 406 19.93 12.64 11.67
CA ARG A 406 18.96 13.66 11.22
C ARG A 406 18.01 13.08 10.22
N PHE A 407 16.76 13.50 10.28
CA PHE A 407 15.85 13.28 9.17
C PHE A 407 16.26 14.17 7.99
N THR A 408 16.17 13.65 6.79
CA THR A 408 16.44 14.40 5.57
C THR A 408 15.54 15.64 5.51
N GLY A 409 16.13 16.79 5.22
CA GLY A 409 15.41 18.07 5.21
C GLY A 409 15.26 18.76 6.58
N SER A 410 15.70 18.11 7.68
CA SER A 410 15.70 18.69 9.02
C SER A 410 17.09 19.16 9.45
N ASN A 411 17.14 20.34 10.07
CA ASN A 411 18.37 20.84 10.71
C ASN A 411 18.51 20.34 12.16
N ALA A 412 17.45 19.86 12.77
CA ALA A 412 17.45 19.35 14.15
C ALA A 412 17.92 17.90 14.20
N ASP A 413 18.65 17.56 15.25
CA ASP A 413 19.06 16.19 15.52
C ASP A 413 17.83 15.37 15.99
N VAL A 414 17.82 14.08 15.66
CA VAL A 414 16.73 13.15 16.01
C VAL A 414 16.72 12.94 17.53
N THR A 415 15.57 13.17 18.16
CA THR A 415 15.34 12.88 19.58
C THR A 415 14.84 11.44 19.76
N SER A 416 14.91 10.91 21.00
CA SER A 416 14.38 9.57 21.31
C SER A 416 12.88 9.46 20.97
N MET A 417 12.12 10.53 21.25
CA MET A 417 10.68 10.56 20.96
C MET A 417 10.40 10.61 19.45
N SER A 418 11.10 11.48 18.71
CA SER A 418 10.91 11.59 17.26
C SER A 418 11.29 10.30 16.54
N LEU A 419 12.32 9.57 17.03
CA LEU A 419 12.67 8.28 16.48
C LEU A 419 11.64 7.19 16.83
N ALA A 420 11.17 7.14 18.08
CA ALA A 420 10.10 6.24 18.49
C ALA A 420 8.84 6.44 17.63
N ALA A 421 8.42 7.69 17.45
CA ALA A 421 7.29 8.04 16.60
C ALA A 421 7.50 7.62 15.14
N PHE A 422 8.70 7.81 14.61
CA PHE A 422 9.04 7.37 13.25
C PHE A 422 9.01 5.83 13.11
N LEU A 423 9.62 5.09 14.04
CA LEU A 423 9.62 3.63 14.03
C LEU A 423 8.20 3.05 14.14
N TYR A 424 7.31 3.70 14.89
CA TYR A 424 5.90 3.36 14.94
C TYR A 424 5.18 3.70 13.63
N LYS A 425 5.43 4.87 13.06
CA LYS A 425 4.86 5.31 11.78
C LYS A 425 5.17 4.37 10.62
N ILE A 426 6.37 3.78 10.59
CA ILE A 426 6.77 2.83 9.54
C ILE A 426 6.36 1.38 9.82
N ASN A 427 5.61 1.14 10.91
CA ASN A 427 5.19 -0.18 11.37
C ASN A 427 6.35 -1.15 11.68
N PHE A 428 7.51 -0.61 12.06
CA PHE A 428 8.56 -1.40 12.69
C PHE A 428 8.21 -1.69 14.15
N LEU A 429 7.66 -0.70 14.83
CA LEU A 429 7.00 -0.84 16.13
C LEU A 429 5.48 -0.90 15.96
N THR A 430 4.83 -1.65 16.83
CA THR A 430 3.37 -1.64 17.01
C THR A 430 3.04 -1.34 18.46
N ALA A 431 1.96 -0.60 18.72
CA ALA A 431 1.41 -0.53 20.05
C ALA A 431 0.63 -1.82 20.31
N ARG A 432 0.72 -2.35 21.54
CA ARG A 432 0.03 -3.59 21.91
C ARG A 432 -0.73 -3.46 23.20
N LYS A 433 -1.83 -4.22 23.29
CA LYS A 433 -2.58 -4.43 24.53
C LYS A 433 -2.82 -5.92 24.69
N THR A 434 -2.50 -6.45 25.86
CA THR A 434 -2.78 -7.85 26.18
C THR A 434 -4.28 -8.00 26.39
N THR A 435 -4.95 -8.81 25.58
CA THR A 435 -6.38 -9.08 25.64
C THR A 435 -6.69 -10.34 26.42
N SER A 436 -5.75 -11.29 26.41
CA SER A 436 -5.81 -12.52 27.21
C SER A 436 -4.42 -13.09 27.41
N LEU A 437 -4.28 -14.17 28.19
CA LEU A 437 -2.99 -14.85 28.37
C LEU A 437 -2.39 -15.37 27.07
N GLU A 438 -3.22 -15.58 26.05
CA GLU A 438 -2.81 -16.20 24.77
C GLU A 438 -2.70 -15.22 23.62
N PHE A 439 -3.45 -14.10 23.66
CA PHE A 439 -3.57 -13.18 22.54
C PHE A 439 -3.29 -11.73 22.93
N VAL A 440 -2.78 -10.99 21.95
CA VAL A 440 -2.60 -9.54 22.04
C VAL A 440 -3.28 -8.87 20.86
N THR A 441 -3.83 -7.67 21.10
CA THR A 441 -4.26 -6.79 20.03
C THR A 441 -3.11 -5.86 19.69
N ARG A 442 -2.74 -5.81 18.41
CA ARG A 442 -1.73 -4.92 17.85
C ARG A 442 -2.39 -3.76 17.13
N PHE A 443 -1.95 -2.57 17.45
CA PHE A 443 -2.43 -1.33 16.85
C PHE A 443 -1.30 -0.75 15.98
N TYR A 444 -1.65 -0.39 14.78
CA TYR A 444 -0.75 0.20 13.80
C TYR A 444 -0.98 1.71 13.73
N PHE A 445 -0.02 2.43 13.17
CA PHE A 445 -0.10 3.89 13.07
C PHE A 445 -1.36 4.37 12.35
N GLU A 446 -1.81 3.65 11.32
CA GLU A 446 -3.00 3.99 10.53
C GLU A 446 -4.29 3.92 11.36
N GLU A 447 -4.32 3.03 12.35
CA GLU A 447 -5.47 2.83 13.22
C GLU A 447 -5.45 3.79 14.41
N SER A 448 -4.26 4.06 14.94
CA SER A 448 -4.12 4.81 16.18
C SER A 448 -2.76 5.50 16.28
N LYS A 449 -2.79 6.81 16.47
CA LYS A 449 -1.58 7.65 16.50
C LYS A 449 -1.01 7.78 17.92
N TYR A 450 -0.68 6.68 18.56
CA TYR A 450 -0.28 6.66 19.97
C TYR A 450 1.11 7.24 20.27
N LEU A 451 1.98 7.40 19.29
CA LEU A 451 3.33 7.98 19.44
C LEU A 451 3.56 9.13 18.45
N CYS A 452 2.66 10.10 18.39
CA CYS A 452 2.72 11.14 17.35
C CYS A 452 3.26 12.49 17.80
N SER A 453 3.39 12.75 19.08
CA SER A 453 3.82 14.03 19.60
C SER A 453 4.69 13.90 20.86
N GLU A 454 5.48 14.95 21.15
CA GLU A 454 6.28 15.05 22.36
C GLU A 454 5.40 15.06 23.64
N ASN A 455 4.16 15.53 23.52
CA ASN A 455 3.17 15.59 24.60
C ASN A 455 2.32 14.31 24.68
N TYR A 456 2.89 13.18 24.34
CA TYR A 456 2.21 11.90 24.40
C TYR A 456 1.69 11.56 25.80
N VAL A 457 0.39 11.27 25.87
CA VAL A 457 -0.24 10.75 27.08
C VAL A 457 -0.07 9.23 27.10
N ASP A 458 0.40 8.69 28.23
CA ASP A 458 0.49 7.23 28.41
C ASP A 458 -0.92 6.64 28.58
N PHE A 459 -1.36 5.88 27.59
CA PHE A 459 -2.64 5.17 27.60
C PHE A 459 -2.51 3.73 28.11
N GLY A 460 -1.38 3.36 28.72
CA GLY A 460 -1.11 2.01 29.21
C GLY A 460 -0.86 0.98 28.10
N PHE A 461 -0.37 1.40 26.93
CA PHE A 461 0.08 0.51 25.88
C PHE A 461 1.55 0.17 26.04
N GLU A 462 1.88 -1.08 25.76
CA GLU A 462 3.25 -1.50 25.47
C GLU A 462 3.56 -1.30 24.00
N PHE A 463 4.84 -1.17 23.67
CA PHE A 463 5.33 -1.09 22.30
C PHE A 463 6.21 -2.28 22.00
N GLU A 464 5.98 -2.93 20.88
CA GLU A 464 6.78 -4.09 20.51
C GLU A 464 7.34 -3.98 19.09
N ILE A 465 8.52 -4.56 18.88
CA ILE A 465 9.04 -4.81 17.56
C ILE A 465 8.12 -5.83 16.89
N HIS A 466 7.57 -5.45 15.73
CA HIS A 466 6.64 -6.33 15.02
C HIS A 466 7.26 -7.71 14.76
N PRO A 467 6.51 -8.81 14.92
CA PRO A 467 7.01 -10.17 14.72
C PRO A 467 7.75 -10.40 13.40
N ALA A 468 7.31 -9.76 12.31
CA ALA A 468 7.94 -9.86 10.99
C ALA A 468 9.45 -9.57 10.97
N TYR A 469 9.98 -8.83 11.93
CA TYR A 469 11.39 -8.41 11.95
C TYR A 469 12.27 -9.21 12.92
N ARG A 470 11.67 -10.01 13.81
CA ARG A 470 12.40 -10.55 14.97
C ARG A 470 13.49 -11.56 14.60
N TRP A 471 13.25 -12.40 13.57
CA TRP A 471 14.25 -13.36 13.11
C TRP A 471 15.44 -12.69 12.40
N ALA A 472 15.23 -11.57 11.73
CA ALA A 472 16.32 -10.77 11.17
C ALA A 472 17.20 -10.15 12.25
N LEU A 473 16.62 -9.77 13.39
CA LEU A 473 17.35 -9.19 14.52
C LEU A 473 18.04 -10.25 15.41
N GLN A 474 17.62 -11.50 15.34
CA GLN A 474 18.11 -12.62 16.17
C GLN A 474 18.25 -13.91 15.36
N PRO A 475 19.07 -13.94 14.30
CA PRO A 475 19.16 -15.09 13.37
C PRO A 475 19.63 -16.38 14.03
N ALA A 476 20.40 -16.33 15.12
CA ALA A 476 20.90 -17.50 15.85
C ALA A 476 19.87 -18.12 16.82
N LYS A 477 18.69 -17.48 17.01
CA LYS A 477 17.71 -17.86 18.05
C LYS A 477 16.33 -18.19 17.48
N ILE A 478 16.28 -18.80 16.30
CA ILE A 478 15.05 -19.06 15.57
C ILE A 478 13.97 -19.72 16.43
N ASP A 479 14.31 -20.78 17.14
CA ASP A 479 13.36 -21.56 17.95
C ASP A 479 12.94 -20.86 19.26
N GLU A 480 13.75 -19.97 19.78
CA GLU A 480 13.42 -19.24 21.02
C GLU A 480 12.41 -18.13 20.76
N ILE A 481 12.41 -17.52 19.56
CA ILE A 481 11.58 -16.38 19.23
C ILE A 481 10.09 -16.76 19.29
N TYR A 482 9.66 -17.80 18.58
CA TYR A 482 8.24 -18.15 18.54
C TYR A 482 7.73 -18.73 19.87
N ARG A 483 8.59 -19.31 20.72
CA ARG A 483 8.20 -19.76 22.06
C ARG A 483 7.71 -18.62 22.94
N LYS A 484 8.32 -17.44 22.80
CA LYS A 484 8.02 -16.24 23.61
C LYS A 484 7.04 -15.29 22.93
N LEU A 485 6.80 -15.41 21.63
CA LEU A 485 6.00 -14.51 20.86
C LEU A 485 4.51 -14.79 21.03
N THR A 486 3.74 -13.79 21.46
CA THR A 486 2.28 -13.90 21.60
C THR A 486 1.60 -13.69 20.25
N LEU A 487 0.61 -14.52 19.95
CA LEU A 487 -0.17 -14.42 18.70
C LEU A 487 -1.07 -13.17 18.67
N SER A 488 -1.33 -12.68 17.47
CA SER A 488 -2.33 -11.66 17.23
C SER A 488 -3.73 -12.27 17.15
N ASN A 489 -4.71 -11.57 17.67
CA ASN A 489 -6.13 -11.89 17.43
C ASN A 489 -6.53 -11.53 16.02
#